data_ddbe10bf1c0a73d51748634810b9e2e2
#
_entry.id   ddbe10bf1c0a73d51748634810b9e2e2
#
_cell.length_a   1.000
_cell.length_b   1.000
_cell.length_c   1.000
_cell.angle_alpha   90.00
_cell.angle_beta   90.00
_cell.angle_gamma   90.00
#
_symmetry.space_group_name_H-M   'P 1'
#
loop_
_entity.id
_entity.type
_entity.pdbx_description
1 polymer ?
#
loop_
_entity_poly.entity_id
_entity_poly.type
_entity_poly.pdbx_seq_one_letter_code
_entity_poly.pdbx_strand_id
1 'polypeptide(L)' 'MIAVIYASLIIKGRKKFSDVPASIREQVKQILIDLDCPELAEG' A
#
# COMPACT_ATOMS: atom_id res chain seq x y z
N MET A 1 0.49 5.18 12.19
CA MET A 1 1.40 4.37 11.39
C MET A 1 1.27 4.76 9.91
N ILE A 2 2.37 5.21 9.35
CA ILE A 2 2.38 5.73 7.98
C ILE A 2 2.00 4.66 6.96
N ALA A 3 2.46 3.42 7.18
CA ALA A 3 2.17 2.35 6.22
C ALA A 3 0.66 2.10 6.08
N VAL A 4 -0.07 2.17 7.18
CA VAL A 4 -1.52 1.98 7.14
C VAL A 4 -2.19 3.12 6.38
N ILE A 5 -1.69 4.34 6.57
CA ILE A 5 -2.24 5.49 5.87
C ILE A 5 -2.03 5.34 4.37
N TYR A 6 -0.83 4.92 3.96
CA TYR A 6 -0.55 4.69 2.54
C TYR A 6 -1.44 3.60 1.96
N ALA A 7 -1.58 2.49 2.69
CA ALA A 7 -2.43 1.40 2.21
C ALA A 7 -3.87 1.88 2.01
N SER A 8 -4.36 2.67 2.94
CA SER A 8 -5.70 3.25 2.85
C SER A 8 -5.85 4.10 1.60
N LEU A 9 -4.87 4.95 1.34
CA LEU A 9 -4.91 5.84 0.18
C LEU A 9 -4.86 5.05 -1.13
N ILE A 10 -4.09 3.98 -1.15
CA ILE A 10 -4.00 3.12 -2.33
C ILE A 10 -5.35 2.44 -2.60
N ILE A 11 -5.98 1.95 -1.55
CA ILE A 11 -7.28 1.29 -1.67
C ILE A 11 -8.32 2.27 -2.20
N LYS A 12 -8.25 3.51 -1.77
CA LYS A 12 -9.18 4.54 -2.23
C LYS A 12 -8.86 5.08 -3.61
N GLY A 13 -7.75 4.64 -4.21
CA GLY A 13 -7.37 5.11 -5.52
C GLY A 13 -6.74 6.48 -5.54
N ARG A 14 -6.32 6.98 -4.39
CA ARG A 14 -5.74 8.32 -4.29
C ARG A 14 -4.24 8.33 -4.50
N LYS A 15 -3.60 7.18 -4.29
CA LYS A 15 -2.16 7.03 -4.49
C LYS A 15 -1.88 5.69 -5.11
N LYS A 16 -0.72 5.58 -5.76
CA LYS A 16 -0.27 4.33 -6.35
C LYS A 16 0.76 3.69 -5.45
N PHE A 17 0.90 2.37 -5.56
CA PHE A 17 1.90 1.66 -4.79
C PHE A 17 3.30 2.20 -5.08
N SER A 18 3.55 2.61 -6.32
CA SER A 18 4.84 3.16 -6.71
C SER A 18 5.15 4.50 -6.02
N ASP A 19 4.14 5.16 -5.47
CA ASP A 19 4.34 6.41 -4.73
C ASP A 19 4.82 6.17 -3.30
N VAL A 20 4.81 4.93 -2.85
CA VAL A 20 5.19 4.59 -1.48
C VAL A 20 6.72 4.63 -1.35
N PRO A 21 7.25 5.31 -0.30
CA PRO A 21 8.69 5.29 -0.07
C PRO A 21 9.21 3.88 0.09
N ALA A 22 10.41 3.63 -0.46
CA ALA A 22 10.98 2.30 -0.44
C ALA A 22 11.13 1.74 0.96
N SER A 23 11.38 2.60 1.93
CA SER A 23 11.61 2.17 3.31
C SER A 23 10.39 1.53 3.96
N ILE A 24 9.19 1.85 3.48
CA ILE A 24 7.96 1.29 4.05
C ILE A 24 7.15 0.49 3.04
N ARG A 25 7.70 0.31 1.85
CA ARG A 25 6.97 -0.39 0.78
C ARG A 25 6.61 -1.81 1.16
N GLU A 26 7.52 -2.51 1.82
CA GLU A 26 7.27 -3.87 2.29
C GLU A 26 6.10 -3.92 3.26
N GLN A 27 6.05 -2.97 4.16
CA GLN A 27 4.99 -2.92 5.15
C GLN A 27 3.64 -2.64 4.50
N VAL A 28 3.62 -1.70 3.55
CA VAL A 28 2.39 -1.38 2.83
C VAL A 28 1.91 -2.57 2.02
N LYS A 29 2.85 -3.26 1.36
CA LYS A 29 2.51 -4.46 0.61
C LYS A 29 1.86 -5.50 1.50
N GLN A 30 2.43 -5.73 2.68
CA GLN A 30 1.89 -6.73 3.60
C GLN A 30 0.48 -6.36 4.05
N ILE A 31 0.25 -5.08 4.29
CA ILE A 31 -1.08 -4.62 4.70
C ILE A 31 -2.09 -4.86 3.58
N LEU A 32 -1.71 -4.57 2.35
CA LEU A 32 -2.60 -4.78 1.21
C LEU A 32 -2.93 -6.26 1.04
N ILE A 33 -1.95 -7.13 1.24
CA ILE A 33 -2.17 -8.58 1.16
C ILE A 33 -3.13 -9.01 2.27
N ASP A 34 -2.93 -8.51 3.47
CA ASP A 34 -3.76 -8.87 4.62
C ASP A 34 -5.21 -8.42 4.42
N LEU A 35 -5.42 -7.36 3.64
CA LEU A 35 -6.75 -6.86 3.34
C LEU A 35 -7.33 -7.46 2.06
N ASP A 36 -6.68 -8.50 1.54
CA ASP A 36 -7.12 -9.19 0.32
C ASP A 36 -7.07 -8.30 -0.92
N CYS A 37 -6.12 -7.39 -0.96
CA CYS A 37 -5.93 -6.51 -2.09
C CYS A 37 -4.50 -6.60 -2.64
N PRO A 38 -3.95 -7.82 -2.86
CA PRO A 38 -2.56 -7.94 -3.29
C PRO A 38 -2.30 -7.32 -4.67
N GLU A 39 -3.32 -7.25 -5.51
CA GLU A 39 -3.16 -6.67 -6.84
C GLU A 39 -2.80 -5.19 -6.77
N LEU A 40 -3.18 -4.52 -5.70
CA LEU A 40 -2.86 -3.11 -5.53
C LEU A 40 -1.40 -2.87 -5.18
N ALA A 41 -0.70 -3.91 -4.76
CA ALA A 41 0.71 -3.82 -4.42
C ALA A 41 1.61 -4.00 -5.65
N GLU A 42 1.03 -4.13 -6.82
CA GLU A 42 1.80 -4.31 -8.05
C GLU A 42 1.93 -3.02 -8.84
N GLY A 43 1.34 -1.99 -8.33
CA GLY A 43 1.37 -0.71 -8.99
C GLY A 43 2.74 -0.19 -9.27
#